data_900647fc7463a48f93cd66c165384678
#
_entry.id   900647fc7463a48f93cd66c165384678
#
_cell.length_a   1.000
_cell.length_b   1.000
_cell.length_c   1.000
_cell.angle_alpha   90.00
_cell.angle_beta   90.00
_cell.angle_gamma   90.00
#
_symmetry.space_group_name_H-M   'P 1'
#
loop_
_entity.id
_entity.type
_entity.pdbx_description
1 polymer ?
#
loop_
_entity_poly.entity_id
_entity_poly.type
_entity_poly.pdbx_seq_one_letter_code
_entity_poly.pdbx_strand_id
1 'polypeptide(L)'
;MSTDLYQQLLATTTGLLLLTAVLQVWGRSTVRAIGLLVLQGIALAGLVLTVGLHAGEASAPVVAGLLLVVKAVVMPWAMIRSAHLIGATREHSSRVNPAVELIGAAGLTMLAYAVSGPILGNRTDPASQAVPVGVSLVLLGFWQLLVRGSAITQLVGFLMLDNGIAAISFLTSGGLPLVVELGATLDVLLVVLILGVLVVRMQAEQGHIDISELKELHD
;
A
#
# COMPACT_ATOMS: atom_id res chain seq x y z
N MET A 1 8.25 23.38 14.17
CA MET A 1 9.23 22.75 13.27
C MET A 1 9.75 23.79 12.31
N SER A 2 11.09 23.86 12.02
CA SER A 2 11.58 24.81 11.01
C SER A 2 11.05 24.45 9.61
N THR A 3 10.84 25.44 8.75
CA THR A 3 10.34 25.26 7.37
C THR A 3 11.25 24.34 6.55
N ASP A 4 12.55 24.49 6.71
CA ASP A 4 13.55 23.68 5.99
C ASP A 4 13.48 22.20 6.40
N LEU A 5 13.36 21.92 7.71
CA LEU A 5 13.23 20.55 8.21
C LEU A 5 11.92 19.91 7.71
N TYR A 6 10.83 20.67 7.69
CA TYR A 6 9.55 20.22 7.15
C TYR A 6 9.67 19.78 5.68
N GLN A 7 10.25 20.65 4.84
CA GLN A 7 10.42 20.34 3.42
C GLN A 7 11.33 19.13 3.19
N GLN A 8 12.42 19.00 3.95
CA GLN A 8 13.31 17.84 3.84
C GLN A 8 12.63 16.54 4.24
N LEU A 9 11.90 16.52 5.35
CA LEU A 9 11.17 15.33 5.80
C LEU A 9 10.04 14.97 4.83
N LEU A 10 9.31 15.97 4.32
CA LEU A 10 8.25 15.78 3.35
C LEU A 10 8.82 15.18 2.05
N ALA A 11 9.89 15.75 1.51
CA ALA A 11 10.55 15.24 0.31
C ALA A 11 11.11 13.83 0.50
N THR A 12 11.69 13.54 1.67
CA THR A 12 12.24 12.21 1.98
C THR A 12 11.14 11.16 2.06
N THR A 13 10.06 11.44 2.80
CA THR A 13 8.94 10.49 2.96
C THR A 13 8.20 10.25 1.67
N THR A 14 7.90 11.30 0.90
CA THR A 14 7.22 11.17 -0.40
C THR A 14 8.13 10.54 -1.45
N GLY A 15 9.42 10.85 -1.47
CA GLY A 15 10.41 10.20 -2.32
C GLY A 15 10.53 8.70 -2.03
N LEU A 16 10.52 8.32 -0.74
CA LEU A 16 10.55 6.92 -0.32
C LEU A 16 9.26 6.19 -0.70
N LEU A 17 8.09 6.84 -0.59
CA LEU A 17 6.81 6.29 -1.06
C LEU A 17 6.85 5.99 -2.56
N LEU A 18 7.31 6.92 -3.38
CA LEU A 18 7.39 6.73 -4.82
C LEU A 18 8.43 5.67 -5.21
N LEU A 19 9.60 5.71 -4.59
CA LEU A 19 10.66 4.74 -4.83
C LEU A 19 10.19 3.31 -4.55
N THR A 20 9.57 3.09 -3.39
CA THR A 20 9.04 1.77 -3.02
C THR A 20 7.94 1.31 -3.97
N ALA A 21 7.07 2.22 -4.45
CA ALA A 21 6.04 1.89 -5.42
C ALA A 21 6.63 1.44 -6.77
N VAL A 22 7.63 2.15 -7.30
CA VAL A 22 8.31 1.77 -8.54
C VAL A 22 9.05 0.45 -8.38
N LEU A 23 9.75 0.24 -7.26
CA LEU A 23 10.44 -1.03 -6.98
C LEU A 23 9.47 -2.20 -6.83
N GLN A 24 8.25 -1.97 -6.32
CA GLN A 24 7.20 -3.00 -6.25
C GLN A 24 6.72 -3.41 -7.64
N VAL A 25 6.54 -2.48 -8.56
CA VAL A 25 6.14 -2.78 -9.94
C VAL A 25 7.21 -3.63 -10.62
N TRP A 26 8.49 -3.32 -10.42
CA TRP A 26 9.61 -4.09 -10.99
C TRP A 26 9.86 -5.44 -10.30
N GLY A 27 9.50 -5.56 -9.01
CA GLY A 27 9.77 -6.75 -8.19
C GLY A 27 8.93 -7.96 -8.61
N ARG A 28 9.55 -9.15 -8.72
CA ARG A 28 8.89 -10.43 -9.05
C ARG A 28 8.75 -11.37 -7.85
N SER A 29 9.40 -11.06 -6.75
CA SER A 29 9.39 -11.88 -5.54
C SER A 29 8.34 -11.37 -4.56
N THR A 30 7.43 -12.25 -4.14
CA THR A 30 6.38 -11.94 -3.14
C THR A 30 6.98 -11.45 -1.82
N VAL A 31 8.08 -12.05 -1.37
CA VAL A 31 8.75 -11.64 -0.13
C VAL A 31 9.29 -10.22 -0.21
N ARG A 32 9.91 -9.86 -1.35
CA ARG A 32 10.38 -8.48 -1.59
C ARG A 32 9.23 -7.50 -1.66
N ALA A 33 8.13 -7.87 -2.30
CA ALA A 33 6.94 -7.02 -2.40
C ALA A 33 6.35 -6.72 -1.01
N ILE A 34 6.27 -7.71 -0.13
CA ILE A 34 5.84 -7.52 1.27
C ILE A 34 6.83 -6.62 2.03
N GLY A 35 8.14 -6.84 1.87
CA GLY A 35 9.16 -5.99 2.49
C GLY A 35 9.09 -4.52 2.04
N LEU A 36 8.85 -4.29 0.75
CA LEU A 36 8.66 -2.93 0.21
C LEU A 36 7.35 -2.30 0.73
N LEU A 37 6.32 -3.10 0.96
CA LEU A 37 5.08 -2.62 1.56
C LEU A 37 5.29 -2.15 3.02
N VAL A 38 6.11 -2.88 3.79
CA VAL A 38 6.53 -2.45 5.14
C VAL A 38 7.22 -1.09 5.08
N LEU A 39 8.19 -0.94 4.18
CA LEU A 39 8.92 0.32 4.01
C LEU A 39 8.00 1.46 3.56
N GLN A 40 7.02 1.17 2.71
CA GLN A 40 5.99 2.11 2.28
C GLN A 40 5.08 2.53 3.45
N GLY A 41 4.70 1.58 4.32
CA GLY A 41 3.95 1.87 5.55
C GLY A 41 4.71 2.76 6.53
N ILE A 42 6.03 2.53 6.69
CA ILE A 42 6.91 3.38 7.50
C ILE A 42 6.99 4.79 6.90
N ALA A 43 7.17 4.88 5.58
CA ALA A 43 7.23 6.18 4.89
C ALA A 43 5.91 6.96 5.00
N LEU A 44 4.76 6.27 4.90
CA LEU A 44 3.46 6.89 5.07
C LEU A 44 3.24 7.38 6.51
N ALA A 45 3.60 6.58 7.51
CA ALA A 45 3.53 7.01 8.91
C ALA A 45 4.44 8.23 9.18
N GLY A 46 5.63 8.25 8.57
CA GLY A 46 6.55 9.39 8.60
C GLY A 46 5.96 10.64 7.94
N LEU A 47 5.27 10.48 6.80
CA LEU A 47 4.56 11.56 6.11
C LEU A 47 3.48 12.16 7.02
N VAL A 48 2.62 11.31 7.60
CA VAL A 48 1.53 11.73 8.49
C VAL A 48 2.07 12.47 9.71
N LEU A 49 3.13 11.94 10.33
CA LEU A 49 3.79 12.59 11.45
C LEU A 49 4.34 13.97 11.06
N THR A 50 4.99 14.07 9.90
CA THR A 50 5.60 15.31 9.41
C THR A 50 4.54 16.39 9.15
N VAL A 51 3.48 16.04 8.42
CA VAL A 51 2.38 16.96 8.09
C VAL A 51 1.62 17.36 9.36
N GLY A 52 1.26 16.41 10.21
CA GLY A 52 0.51 16.68 11.43
C GLY A 52 1.27 17.52 12.45
N LEU A 53 2.58 17.26 12.66
CA LEU A 53 3.41 18.09 13.54
C LEU A 53 3.59 19.51 13.00
N HIS A 54 3.66 19.67 11.67
CA HIS A 54 3.74 20.98 11.06
C HIS A 54 2.43 21.76 11.21
N ALA A 55 1.30 21.09 11.12
CA ALA A 55 -0.02 21.67 11.36
C ALA A 55 -0.31 21.96 12.85
N GLY A 56 0.54 21.52 13.77
CA GLY A 56 0.33 21.70 15.22
C GLY A 56 -0.67 20.72 15.83
N GLU A 57 -0.97 19.62 15.14
CA GLU A 57 -1.91 18.59 15.60
C GLU A 57 -1.31 17.72 16.70
N ALA A 58 -1.87 17.79 17.91
CA ALA A 58 -1.39 16.99 19.05
C ALA A 58 -1.64 15.49 18.86
N SER A 59 -2.62 15.10 18.05
CA SER A 59 -2.96 13.71 17.74
C SER A 59 -2.01 13.06 16.73
N ALA A 60 -1.22 13.83 15.98
CA ALA A 60 -0.37 13.34 14.90
C ALA A 60 0.57 12.17 15.29
N PRO A 61 1.26 12.17 16.45
CA PRO A 61 2.09 11.04 16.86
C PRO A 61 1.29 9.75 17.10
N VAL A 62 0.07 9.88 17.65
CA VAL A 62 -0.79 8.73 17.94
C VAL A 62 -1.27 8.11 16.61
N VAL A 63 -1.70 8.93 15.68
CA VAL A 63 -2.17 8.48 14.36
C VAL A 63 -1.04 7.87 13.55
N ALA A 64 0.12 8.52 13.50
CA ALA A 64 1.29 7.98 12.82
C ALA A 64 1.74 6.65 13.46
N GLY A 65 1.70 6.53 14.78
CA GLY A 65 2.00 5.29 15.50
C GLY A 65 1.00 4.18 15.17
N LEU A 66 -0.29 4.47 15.12
CA LEU A 66 -1.32 3.52 14.74
C LEU A 66 -1.12 3.04 13.29
N LEU A 67 -0.93 3.96 12.36
CA LEU A 67 -0.64 3.63 10.96
C LEU A 67 0.62 2.78 10.82
N LEU A 68 1.68 3.10 11.56
CA LEU A 68 2.90 2.31 11.57
C LEU A 68 2.63 0.86 12.01
N VAL A 69 1.92 0.67 13.12
CA VAL A 69 1.59 -0.66 13.63
C VAL A 69 0.72 -1.43 12.62
N VAL A 70 -0.33 -0.82 12.10
CA VAL A 70 -1.24 -1.49 11.17
C VAL A 70 -0.55 -1.82 9.86
N LYS A 71 0.12 -0.86 9.22
CA LYS A 71 0.67 -1.01 7.87
C LYS A 71 2.05 -1.67 7.83
N ALA A 72 2.88 -1.47 8.85
CA ALA A 72 4.23 -2.05 8.86
C ALA A 72 4.34 -3.35 9.67
N VAL A 73 3.36 -3.68 10.52
CA VAL A 73 3.38 -4.90 11.34
C VAL A 73 2.20 -5.82 11.04
N VAL A 74 0.96 -5.35 11.26
CA VAL A 74 -0.24 -6.20 11.19
C VAL A 74 -0.49 -6.71 9.78
N MET A 75 -0.50 -5.82 8.78
CA MET A 75 -0.75 -6.20 7.38
C MET A 75 0.31 -7.15 6.81
N PRO A 76 1.63 -6.85 6.91
CA PRO A 76 2.65 -7.77 6.43
C PRO A 76 2.62 -9.12 7.16
N TRP A 77 2.38 -9.13 8.46
CA TRP A 77 2.23 -10.38 9.22
C TRP A 77 1.07 -11.22 8.69
N ALA A 78 -0.10 -10.60 8.48
CA ALA A 78 -1.27 -11.28 7.90
C ALA A 78 -0.97 -11.83 6.50
N MET A 79 -0.26 -11.06 5.66
CA MET A 79 0.12 -11.49 4.31
C MET A 79 1.10 -12.66 4.32
N ILE A 80 2.14 -12.61 5.17
CA ILE A 80 3.11 -13.70 5.31
C ILE A 80 2.41 -14.98 5.78
N ARG A 81 1.56 -14.86 6.80
CA ARG A 81 0.79 -16.01 7.30
C ARG A 81 -0.09 -16.62 6.21
N SER A 82 -0.74 -15.78 5.41
CA SER A 82 -1.57 -16.20 4.29
C SER A 82 -0.77 -16.87 3.18
N ALA A 83 0.39 -16.31 2.85
CA ALA A 83 1.28 -16.88 1.84
C ALA A 83 1.78 -18.27 2.22
N HIS A 84 2.10 -18.49 3.49
CA HIS A 84 2.51 -19.81 3.99
C HIS A 84 1.39 -20.84 3.90
N LEU A 85 0.14 -20.45 4.18
CA LEU A 85 -1.00 -21.35 4.18
C LEU A 85 -1.40 -21.81 2.76
N ILE A 86 -1.20 -20.95 1.76
CA ILE A 86 -1.56 -21.24 0.35
C ILE A 86 -0.39 -21.92 -0.40
N GLY A 87 0.77 -22.10 0.24
CA GLY A 87 1.97 -22.61 -0.45
C GLY A 87 2.49 -21.70 -1.56
N ALA A 88 2.09 -20.44 -1.55
CA ALA A 88 2.37 -19.45 -2.59
C ALA A 88 3.78 -18.84 -2.47
N THR A 89 4.77 -19.64 -2.08
CA THR A 89 6.18 -19.23 -2.06
C THR A 89 6.82 -19.20 -3.45
N ARG A 90 6.13 -19.70 -4.48
CA ARG A 90 6.63 -19.70 -5.85
C ARG A 90 6.51 -18.31 -6.48
N GLU A 91 7.58 -17.88 -7.13
CA GLU A 91 7.62 -16.73 -8.01
C GLU A 91 6.53 -16.85 -9.08
N HIS A 92 5.50 -16.00 -8.99
CA HIS A 92 4.49 -15.93 -10.02
C HIS A 92 5.01 -15.01 -11.12
N SER A 93 5.15 -15.57 -12.31
CA SER A 93 5.51 -14.80 -13.49
C SER A 93 4.47 -13.70 -13.73
N SER A 94 4.94 -12.46 -13.81
CA SER A 94 4.13 -11.37 -14.35
C SER A 94 3.71 -11.73 -15.78
N ARG A 95 2.50 -11.34 -16.16
CA ARG A 95 1.99 -11.52 -17.53
C ARG A 95 2.72 -10.62 -18.55
N VAL A 96 3.52 -9.68 -18.07
CA VAL A 96 4.16 -8.63 -18.87
C VAL A 96 5.68 -8.63 -18.68
N ASN A 97 6.40 -8.21 -19.71
CA ASN A 97 7.86 -8.06 -19.69
C ASN A 97 8.27 -6.95 -18.69
N PRO A 98 9.35 -7.13 -17.89
CA PRO A 98 9.82 -6.12 -16.94
C PRO A 98 10.10 -4.75 -17.53
N ALA A 99 10.57 -4.70 -18.78
CA ALA A 99 10.80 -3.42 -19.45
C ALA A 99 9.50 -2.64 -19.68
N VAL A 100 8.42 -3.35 -20.05
CA VAL A 100 7.10 -2.76 -20.24
C VAL A 100 6.51 -2.31 -18.89
N GLU A 101 6.76 -3.07 -17.82
CA GLU A 101 6.34 -2.68 -16.46
C GLU A 101 7.00 -1.37 -16.02
N LEU A 102 8.30 -1.20 -16.26
CA LEU A 102 9.03 0.03 -15.90
C LEU A 102 8.60 1.22 -16.78
N ILE A 103 8.43 1.02 -18.08
CA ILE A 103 7.94 2.06 -19.00
C ILE A 103 6.51 2.47 -18.58
N GLY A 104 5.65 1.50 -18.27
CA GLY A 104 4.31 1.75 -17.77
C GLY A 104 4.33 2.53 -16.45
N ALA A 105 5.20 2.15 -15.50
CA ALA A 105 5.35 2.85 -14.24
C ALA A 105 5.81 4.30 -14.44
N ALA A 106 6.79 4.53 -15.32
CA ALA A 106 7.24 5.88 -15.66
C ALA A 106 6.12 6.70 -16.30
N GLY A 107 5.41 6.14 -17.29
CA GLY A 107 4.29 6.79 -17.96
C GLY A 107 3.14 7.15 -17.00
N LEU A 108 2.77 6.23 -16.09
CA LEU A 108 1.73 6.47 -15.08
C LEU A 108 2.16 7.53 -14.06
N THR A 109 3.43 7.54 -13.67
CA THR A 109 3.96 8.59 -12.79
C THR A 109 3.93 9.95 -13.51
N MET A 110 4.35 10.03 -14.77
CA MET A 110 4.25 11.27 -15.56
C MET A 110 2.79 11.73 -15.70
N LEU A 111 1.86 10.81 -15.95
CA LEU A 111 0.43 11.09 -16.01
C LEU A 111 -0.09 11.64 -14.67
N ALA A 112 0.32 11.05 -13.55
CA ALA A 112 -0.05 11.52 -12.21
C ALA A 112 0.35 12.99 -12.01
N TYR A 113 1.58 13.35 -12.37
CA TYR A 113 2.05 14.73 -12.29
C TYR A 113 1.30 15.67 -13.24
N ALA A 114 1.04 15.22 -14.47
CA ALA A 114 0.31 16.01 -15.47
C ALA A 114 -1.14 16.31 -15.04
N VAL A 115 -1.84 15.32 -14.48
CA VAL A 115 -3.24 15.45 -14.05
C VAL A 115 -3.35 16.24 -12.73
N SER A 116 -2.39 16.10 -11.82
CA SER A 116 -2.43 16.78 -10.53
C SER A 116 -2.24 18.30 -10.66
N GLY A 117 -1.45 18.78 -11.62
CA GLY A 117 -1.20 20.20 -11.82
C GLY A 117 -2.47 21.05 -11.97
N PRO A 118 -3.37 20.75 -12.92
CA PRO A 118 -4.64 21.47 -13.08
C PRO A 118 -5.58 21.38 -11.86
N ILE A 119 -5.56 20.24 -11.14
CA ILE A 119 -6.43 20.01 -9.97
C ILE A 119 -5.97 20.85 -8.78
N LEU A 120 -4.66 20.97 -8.58
CA LEU A 120 -4.07 21.73 -7.47
C LEU A 120 -4.10 23.24 -7.70
N GLY A 121 -4.24 23.67 -8.96
CA GLY A 121 -4.25 25.10 -9.33
C GLY A 121 -2.97 25.81 -8.90
N ASN A 122 -3.10 27.01 -8.32
CA ASN A 122 -1.97 27.85 -7.88
C ASN A 122 -1.52 27.57 -6.43
N ARG A 123 -1.80 26.38 -5.88
CA ARG A 123 -1.31 26.05 -4.54
C ARG A 123 0.20 25.85 -4.57
N THR A 124 0.90 26.66 -3.78
CA THR A 124 2.37 26.67 -3.69
C THR A 124 2.89 26.04 -2.40
N ASP A 125 2.00 25.56 -1.53
CA ASP A 125 2.39 24.90 -0.30
C ASP A 125 3.08 23.56 -0.58
N PRO A 126 4.14 23.21 0.16
CA PRO A 126 4.93 22.01 -0.10
C PRO A 126 4.12 20.71 -0.05
N ALA A 127 3.11 20.63 0.83
CA ALA A 127 2.24 19.46 0.92
C ALA A 127 1.43 19.22 -0.35
N SER A 128 0.81 20.28 -0.90
CA SER A 128 0.07 20.18 -2.16
C SER A 128 0.98 19.78 -3.33
N GLN A 129 2.23 20.25 -3.36
CA GLN A 129 3.19 19.87 -4.40
C GLN A 129 3.58 18.39 -4.34
N ALA A 130 3.40 17.71 -3.21
CA ALA A 130 3.65 16.29 -3.05
C ALA A 130 2.46 15.38 -3.42
N VAL A 131 1.26 15.93 -3.64
CA VAL A 131 0.04 15.18 -4.02
C VAL A 131 0.24 14.29 -5.25
N PRO A 132 0.97 14.69 -6.31
CA PRO A 132 1.23 13.84 -7.46
C PRO A 132 1.87 12.50 -7.10
N VAL A 133 2.64 12.43 -6.02
CA VAL A 133 3.22 11.16 -5.52
C VAL A 133 2.10 10.21 -5.06
N GLY A 134 1.13 10.69 -4.29
CA GLY A 134 -0.02 9.89 -3.88
C GLY A 134 -0.84 9.39 -5.08
N VAL A 135 -1.09 10.25 -6.06
CA VAL A 135 -1.76 9.87 -7.32
C VAL A 135 -0.95 8.82 -8.08
N SER A 136 0.39 8.95 -8.09
CA SER A 136 1.27 7.94 -8.70
C SER A 136 1.10 6.57 -8.03
N LEU A 137 1.06 6.52 -6.69
CA LEU A 137 0.85 5.27 -5.95
C LEU A 137 -0.51 4.62 -6.31
N VAL A 138 -1.57 5.42 -6.42
CA VAL A 138 -2.90 4.94 -6.83
C VAL A 138 -2.84 4.32 -8.22
N LEU A 139 -2.27 5.02 -9.20
CA LEU A 139 -2.18 4.52 -10.58
C LEU A 139 -1.28 3.28 -10.70
N LEU A 140 -0.15 3.26 -9.99
CA LEU A 140 0.76 2.12 -9.96
C LEU A 140 0.12 0.92 -9.25
N GLY A 141 -0.67 1.14 -8.20
CA GLY A 141 -1.45 0.11 -7.52
C GLY A 141 -2.49 -0.51 -8.45
N PHE A 142 -3.25 0.29 -9.20
CA PHE A 142 -4.15 -0.20 -10.23
C PHE A 142 -3.43 -0.99 -11.32
N TRP A 143 -2.29 -0.48 -11.80
CA TRP A 143 -1.48 -1.20 -12.76
C TRP A 143 -1.09 -2.58 -12.25
N GLN A 144 -0.65 -2.65 -11.00
CA GLN A 144 -0.24 -3.91 -10.38
C GLN A 144 -1.42 -4.89 -10.23
N LEU A 145 -2.63 -4.41 -9.90
CA LEU A 145 -3.84 -5.23 -9.87
C LEU A 145 -4.17 -5.86 -11.23
N LEU A 146 -3.95 -5.13 -12.31
CA LEU A 146 -4.25 -5.59 -13.68
C LEU A 146 -3.21 -6.60 -14.20
N VAL A 147 -1.94 -6.37 -13.89
CA VAL A 147 -0.82 -7.11 -14.50
C VAL A 147 -0.46 -8.37 -13.70
N ARG A 148 -0.66 -8.35 -12.38
CA ARG A 148 -0.29 -9.48 -11.52
C ARG A 148 -1.32 -10.59 -11.56
N GLY A 149 -0.83 -11.84 -11.67
CA GLY A 149 -1.68 -13.03 -11.79
C GLY A 149 -1.97 -13.75 -10.47
N SER A 150 -1.27 -13.43 -9.36
CA SER A 150 -1.50 -14.08 -8.08
C SER A 150 -2.29 -13.20 -7.11
N ALA A 151 -3.17 -13.81 -6.30
CA ALA A 151 -3.97 -13.10 -5.32
C ALA A 151 -3.13 -12.29 -4.33
N ILE A 152 -1.98 -12.81 -3.90
CA ILE A 152 -1.10 -12.11 -2.95
C ILE A 152 -0.47 -10.87 -3.59
N THR A 153 0.00 -10.97 -4.83
CA THR A 153 0.60 -9.81 -5.51
C THR A 153 -0.45 -8.79 -5.94
N GLN A 154 -1.69 -9.19 -6.21
CA GLN A 154 -2.82 -8.29 -6.38
C GLN A 154 -3.16 -7.57 -5.07
N LEU A 155 -3.13 -8.28 -3.94
CA LEU A 155 -3.32 -7.68 -2.63
C LEU A 155 -2.25 -6.62 -2.33
N VAL A 156 -0.98 -6.87 -2.68
CA VAL A 156 0.09 -5.85 -2.59
C VAL A 156 -0.26 -4.61 -3.42
N GLY A 157 -0.74 -4.79 -4.66
CA GLY A 157 -1.19 -3.68 -5.51
C GLY A 157 -2.34 -2.89 -4.89
N PHE A 158 -3.29 -3.60 -4.27
CA PHE A 158 -4.41 -2.97 -3.57
C PHE A 158 -3.95 -2.16 -2.36
N LEU A 159 -3.04 -2.70 -1.54
CA LEU A 159 -2.49 -1.99 -0.38
C LEU A 159 -1.62 -0.79 -0.80
N MET A 160 -0.93 -0.86 -1.93
CA MET A 160 -0.21 0.28 -2.51
C MET A 160 -1.17 1.39 -2.94
N LEU A 161 -2.29 1.03 -3.58
CA LEU A 161 -3.36 1.96 -3.96
C LEU A 161 -3.93 2.66 -2.72
N ASP A 162 -4.23 1.90 -1.67
CA ASP A 162 -4.72 2.40 -0.39
C ASP A 162 -3.72 3.37 0.27
N ASN A 163 -2.42 3.06 0.25
CA ASN A 163 -1.37 3.97 0.71
C ASN A 163 -1.34 5.28 -0.10
N GLY A 164 -1.61 5.20 -1.42
CA GLY A 164 -1.73 6.37 -2.28
C GLY A 164 -2.91 7.26 -1.90
N ILE A 165 -4.09 6.67 -1.67
CA ILE A 165 -5.30 7.39 -1.22
C ILE A 165 -5.04 8.06 0.13
N ALA A 166 -4.44 7.34 1.08
CA ALA A 166 -4.09 7.89 2.39
C ALA A 166 -3.12 9.07 2.24
N ALA A 167 -2.06 8.93 1.43
CA ALA A 167 -1.10 10.01 1.19
C ALA A 167 -1.78 11.27 0.60
N ILE A 168 -2.66 11.12 -0.41
CA ILE A 168 -3.42 12.23 -0.97
C ILE A 168 -4.26 12.91 0.12
N SER A 169 -4.97 12.11 0.92
CA SER A 169 -5.84 12.62 1.98
C SER A 169 -5.08 13.46 3.00
N PHE A 170 -3.92 12.98 3.48
CA PHE A 170 -3.10 13.73 4.44
C PHE A 170 -2.47 14.98 3.83
N LEU A 171 -2.02 14.90 2.58
CA LEU A 171 -1.38 16.03 1.89
C LEU A 171 -2.37 17.15 1.54
N THR A 172 -3.64 16.82 1.31
CA THR A 172 -4.69 17.79 0.92
C THR A 172 -5.47 18.35 2.11
N SER A 173 -5.63 17.57 3.18
CA SER A 173 -6.42 17.97 4.35
C SER A 173 -5.66 18.87 5.34
N GLY A 174 -4.34 19.00 5.19
CA GLY A 174 -3.53 19.75 6.13
C GLY A 174 -3.52 19.21 7.55
N GLY A 175 -3.81 17.91 7.72
CA GLY A 175 -3.82 17.25 9.04
C GLY A 175 -5.18 17.23 9.75
N LEU A 176 -6.29 17.40 9.04
CA LEU A 176 -7.62 17.36 9.66
C LEU A 176 -7.91 16.00 10.31
N PRO A 177 -8.26 15.97 11.63
CA PRO A 177 -8.40 14.73 12.40
C PRO A 177 -9.45 13.76 11.82
N LEU A 178 -10.53 14.28 11.25
CA LEU A 178 -11.67 13.51 10.73
C LEU A 178 -11.31 12.60 9.56
N VAL A 179 -10.45 13.08 8.63
CA VAL A 179 -10.00 12.30 7.48
C VAL A 179 -9.06 11.18 7.93
N VAL A 180 -8.26 11.47 8.97
CA VAL A 180 -7.34 10.52 9.59
C VAL A 180 -8.12 9.39 10.27
N GLU A 181 -9.14 9.73 11.03
CA GLU A 181 -9.98 8.76 11.75
C GLU A 181 -10.75 7.85 10.79
N LEU A 182 -11.28 8.42 9.71
CA LEU A 182 -11.93 7.64 8.64
C LEU A 182 -10.94 6.74 7.90
N GLY A 183 -9.74 7.23 7.58
CA GLY A 183 -8.70 6.45 6.93
C GLY A 183 -8.25 5.26 7.78
N ALA A 184 -7.96 5.49 9.06
CA ALA A 184 -7.58 4.43 9.99
C ALA A 184 -8.70 3.40 10.18
N THR A 185 -9.97 3.83 10.21
CA THR A 185 -11.12 2.94 10.31
C THR A 185 -11.28 2.08 9.06
N LEU A 186 -11.09 2.65 7.87
CA LEU A 186 -11.12 1.93 6.61
C LEU A 186 -9.97 0.91 6.51
N ASP A 187 -8.78 1.25 6.96
CA ASP A 187 -7.63 0.35 7.00
C ASP A 187 -7.89 -0.87 7.91
N VAL A 188 -8.45 -0.64 9.09
CA VAL A 188 -8.83 -1.74 10.01
C VAL A 188 -9.92 -2.60 9.39
N LEU A 189 -10.94 -2.00 8.79
CA LEU A 189 -12.01 -2.72 8.09
C LEU A 189 -11.46 -3.58 6.96
N LEU A 190 -10.51 -3.05 6.19
CA LEU A 190 -9.85 -3.76 5.11
C LEU A 190 -9.09 -4.98 5.62
N VAL A 191 -8.30 -4.84 6.70
CA VAL A 191 -7.58 -5.96 7.34
C VAL A 191 -8.57 -7.04 7.78
N VAL A 192 -9.66 -6.65 8.43
CA VAL A 192 -10.70 -7.59 8.89
C VAL A 192 -11.36 -8.31 7.70
N LEU A 193 -11.65 -7.58 6.61
CA LEU A 193 -12.25 -8.17 5.41
C LEU A 193 -11.30 -9.13 4.72
N ILE A 194 -10.02 -8.79 4.58
CA ILE A 194 -9.00 -9.67 4.00
C ILE A 194 -8.83 -10.93 4.83
N LEU A 195 -8.70 -10.79 6.15
CA LEU A 195 -8.58 -11.93 7.06
C LEU A 195 -9.85 -12.79 7.02
N GLY A 196 -11.03 -12.17 6.96
CA GLY A 196 -12.32 -12.87 6.86
C GLY A 196 -12.42 -13.71 5.58
N VAL A 197 -12.13 -13.12 4.43
CA VAL A 197 -12.14 -13.83 3.14
C VAL A 197 -11.13 -14.98 3.13
N LEU A 198 -9.96 -14.75 3.73
CA LEU A 198 -8.91 -15.77 3.80
C LEU A 198 -9.32 -16.96 4.68
N VAL A 199 -9.91 -16.70 5.85
CA VAL A 199 -10.42 -17.75 6.75
C VAL A 199 -11.51 -18.56 6.08
N VAL A 200 -12.46 -17.91 5.37
CA VAL A 200 -13.53 -18.60 4.65
C VAL A 200 -12.97 -19.48 3.53
N ARG A 201 -12.00 -18.99 2.76
CA ARG A 201 -11.34 -19.81 1.72
C ARG A 201 -10.59 -21.00 2.29
N MET A 202 -9.88 -20.82 3.41
CA MET A 202 -9.18 -21.92 4.07
C MET A 202 -10.16 -23.00 4.57
N GLN A 203 -11.30 -22.60 5.14
CA GLN A 203 -12.32 -23.56 5.58
C GLN A 203 -12.95 -24.32 4.41
N ALA A 204 -13.14 -23.65 3.26
CA ALA A 204 -13.67 -24.30 2.06
C ALA A 204 -12.69 -25.33 1.44
N GLU A 205 -11.38 -25.06 1.51
CA GLU A 205 -10.37 -26.01 1.02
C GLU A 205 -10.13 -27.19 1.98
N GLN A 206 -10.24 -26.97 3.29
CA GLN A 206 -10.10 -28.04 4.28
C GLN A 206 -11.37 -28.93 4.37
N GLY A 207 -12.52 -28.39 3.99
CA GLY A 207 -13.78 -29.15 3.95
C GLY A 207 -13.88 -30.16 2.78
N HIS A 208 -12.93 -30.17 1.84
CA HIS A 208 -12.88 -31.09 0.71
C HIS A 208 -11.97 -32.30 0.91
N ILE A 209 -11.35 -32.44 2.09
CA ILE A 209 -10.71 -33.70 2.48
C ILE A 209 -11.81 -34.58 3.10
N ASP A 210 -12.67 -35.06 2.24
CA ASP A 210 -13.68 -36.06 2.62
C ASP A 210 -12.95 -37.38 2.91
N ILE A 211 -12.96 -37.74 4.18
CA ILE A 211 -12.33 -39.01 4.70
C ILE A 211 -12.97 -40.24 4.04
N SER A 212 -14.04 -40.07 3.26
CA SER A 212 -14.70 -41.17 2.52
C SER A 212 -13.86 -41.68 1.33
N GLU A 213 -13.04 -40.83 0.68
CA GLU A 213 -12.15 -41.28 -0.41
C GLU A 213 -10.96 -42.13 0.05
N LEU A 214 -10.58 -42.03 1.32
CA LEU A 214 -9.52 -42.90 1.88
C LEU A 214 -10.00 -44.31 2.22
N LYS A 215 -11.30 -44.59 2.23
CA LYS A 215 -11.85 -45.90 2.48
C LYS A 215 -11.95 -46.78 1.22
N GLU A 216 -11.99 -46.18 0.02
CA GLU A 216 -12.07 -46.95 -1.24
C GLU A 216 -10.72 -47.51 -1.73
N LEU A 217 -9.60 -47.18 -1.08
CA LEU A 217 -8.29 -47.73 -1.44
C LEU A 217 -7.89 -48.96 -0.65
N HIS A 218 -8.82 -49.60 0.08
CA HIS A 218 -8.53 -50.71 0.94
C HIS A 218 -9.38 -52.00 0.66
N ASP A 219 -9.91 -52.13 -0.55
CA ASP A 219 -10.51 -53.37 -1.06
C ASP A 219 -9.74 -53.90 -2.28
#